data_b3fcc5621e58e910a8c436aff1906992
#
_entry.id   b3fcc5621e58e910a8c436aff1906992
#
_cell.length_a   1.000
_cell.length_b   1.000
_cell.length_c   1.000
_cell.angle_alpha   90.00
_cell.angle_beta   90.00
_cell.angle_gamma   90.00
#
_symmetry.space_group_name_H-M   'P 1'
#
loop_
_entity.id
_entity.type
_entity.pdbx_description
1 polymer ?
#
loop_
_entity_poly.entity_id
_entity_poly.type
_entity_poly.pdbx_seq_one_letter_code
_entity_poly.pdbx_strand_id
1 'polypeptide(L)'
;MKKVLIIGAGAQGNVISGVLAKAEDVREIMLVDINLVRANEVAQYVGSDKIKTATVNASNKADVAKLMKKGGYDLVVNATLMTFNRQVLEGALAAGINYLDMASNDFFTQKDGKEYLVEQLEYAEAFEKAGLTANILAGGDAGLVNIMAREAADELDEVDYIGIKDYGVVECDEQVAMWSFQTYLEDCADEAVYWEDGEYKYAPLFSGEEDYYFPHPLNLTGKVFYHNHEEPVTLPKFLGKPVKYVDFKMGDPDSATWQFLLEGLKLMDDTPQEINGCQVSPKEIFCRQLPQTLTPKKCIDLLQENRLKSQAVLAVDVKGRKGDKNLHYKMWTDSPNVARACSIIPGTNDVSWITSI
;
A
#
# COMPACT_ATOMS: atom_id res chain seq x y z
N MET A 1 26.10 -7.94 -8.88
CA MET A 1 25.53 -6.67 -8.38
C MET A 1 24.36 -6.27 -9.24
N LYS A 2 23.23 -5.96 -8.65
CA LYS A 2 21.93 -5.72 -9.29
C LYS A 2 21.75 -4.29 -9.76
N LYS A 3 20.98 -4.13 -10.82
CA LYS A 3 20.53 -2.85 -11.34
C LYS A 3 19.02 -2.79 -11.20
N VAL A 4 18.50 -1.83 -10.43
CA VAL A 4 17.07 -1.73 -10.09
C VAL A 4 16.45 -0.50 -10.74
N LEU A 5 15.27 -0.67 -11.31
CA LEU A 5 14.41 0.41 -11.76
C LEU A 5 13.30 0.63 -10.73
N ILE A 6 13.13 1.85 -10.25
CA ILE A 6 12.01 2.26 -9.39
C ILE A 6 11.16 3.22 -10.19
N ILE A 7 9.89 2.90 -10.38
CA ILE A 7 8.90 3.77 -11.05
C ILE A 7 8.01 4.38 -9.99
N GLY A 8 8.08 5.70 -9.85
CA GLY A 8 7.42 6.49 -8.80
C GLY A 8 8.42 7.01 -7.76
N ALA A 9 8.54 8.33 -7.67
CA ALA A 9 9.35 9.02 -6.66
C ALA A 9 8.47 9.64 -5.55
N GLY A 10 7.41 8.93 -5.18
CA GLY A 10 6.53 9.25 -4.07
C GLY A 10 7.15 8.91 -2.71
N ALA A 11 6.31 8.80 -1.67
CA ALA A 11 6.74 8.43 -0.34
C ALA A 11 7.43 7.05 -0.33
N GLN A 12 6.83 6.06 -1.01
CA GLN A 12 7.39 4.71 -1.12
C GLN A 12 8.70 4.69 -1.91
N GLY A 13 8.74 5.35 -3.08
CA GLY A 13 9.96 5.43 -3.89
C GLY A 13 11.15 6.09 -3.18
N ASN A 14 10.87 7.06 -2.26
CA ASN A 14 11.90 7.65 -1.40
C ASN A 14 12.52 6.59 -0.47
N VAL A 15 11.70 5.86 0.28
CA VAL A 15 12.16 4.85 1.23
C VAL A 15 12.90 3.72 0.52
N ILE A 16 12.29 3.14 -0.53
CA ILE A 16 12.87 2.05 -1.32
C ILE A 16 14.23 2.48 -1.90
N SER A 17 14.34 3.72 -2.42
CA SER A 17 15.62 4.25 -2.91
C SER A 17 16.66 4.34 -1.81
N GLY A 18 16.27 4.79 -0.61
CA GLY A 18 17.16 4.90 0.55
C GLY A 18 17.64 3.55 1.08
N VAL A 19 16.78 2.53 1.10
CA VAL A 19 17.12 1.15 1.50
C VAL A 19 18.05 0.52 0.49
N LEU A 20 17.68 0.54 -0.79
CA LEU A 20 18.45 -0.08 -1.86
C LEU A 20 19.81 0.61 -2.09
N ALA A 21 19.93 1.91 -1.80
CA ALA A 21 21.19 2.63 -1.85
C ALA A 21 22.21 2.08 -0.85
N LYS A 22 21.75 1.56 0.29
CA LYS A 22 22.62 0.94 1.33
C LYS A 22 22.91 -0.53 1.04
N ALA A 23 22.16 -1.19 0.17
CA ALA A 23 22.34 -2.61 -0.15
C ALA A 23 23.67 -2.82 -0.95
N GLU A 24 24.51 -3.75 -0.50
CA GLU A 24 25.82 -4.01 -1.10
C GLU A 24 25.73 -4.66 -2.47
N ASP A 25 24.69 -5.46 -2.71
CA ASP A 25 24.43 -6.16 -3.97
C ASP A 25 23.77 -5.27 -5.04
N VAL A 26 23.31 -4.06 -4.70
CA VAL A 26 22.77 -3.07 -5.63
C VAL A 26 23.88 -2.11 -6.06
N ARG A 27 24.14 -2.05 -7.38
CA ARG A 27 25.14 -1.17 -7.98
C ARG A 27 24.58 0.11 -8.58
N GLU A 28 23.31 0.07 -9.07
CA GLU A 28 22.66 1.20 -9.73
C GLU A 28 21.17 1.16 -9.47
N ILE A 29 20.61 2.32 -9.18
CA ILE A 29 19.18 2.57 -9.04
C ILE A 29 18.79 3.61 -10.07
N MET A 30 17.83 3.29 -10.94
CA MET A 30 17.20 4.26 -11.81
C MET A 30 15.85 4.62 -11.20
N LEU A 31 15.76 5.80 -10.60
CA LEU A 31 14.51 6.33 -10.05
C LEU A 31 13.83 7.21 -11.09
N VAL A 32 12.61 6.86 -11.46
CA VAL A 32 11.85 7.61 -12.46
C VAL A 32 10.47 8.03 -11.95
N ASP A 33 10.04 9.19 -12.40
CA ASP A 33 8.72 9.76 -12.11
C ASP A 33 8.23 10.58 -13.30
N ILE A 34 6.93 10.86 -13.38
CA ILE A 34 6.40 11.82 -14.35
C ILE A 34 6.93 13.23 -14.04
N ASN A 35 7.19 13.51 -12.76
CA ASN A 35 7.79 14.74 -12.26
C ASN A 35 9.28 14.58 -11.96
N LEU A 36 10.13 14.94 -12.91
CA LEU A 36 11.60 14.84 -12.74
C LEU A 36 12.12 15.63 -11.53
N VAL A 37 11.48 16.75 -11.18
CA VAL A 37 11.89 17.54 -10.01
C VAL A 37 11.76 16.72 -8.74
N ARG A 38 10.67 15.95 -8.59
CA ARG A 38 10.45 15.06 -7.45
C ARG A 38 11.48 13.92 -7.41
N ALA A 39 11.76 13.28 -8.55
CA ALA A 39 12.78 12.24 -8.61
C ALA A 39 14.18 12.78 -8.22
N ASN A 40 14.53 13.98 -8.68
CA ASN A 40 15.79 14.65 -8.33
C ASN A 40 15.84 15.02 -6.84
N GLU A 41 14.73 15.48 -6.26
CA GLU A 41 14.64 15.79 -4.83
C GLU A 41 14.90 14.54 -3.98
N VAL A 42 14.26 13.42 -4.29
CA VAL A 42 14.51 12.13 -3.61
C VAL A 42 15.99 11.74 -3.73
N ALA A 43 16.56 11.76 -4.95
CA ALA A 43 17.96 11.40 -5.16
C ALA A 43 18.92 12.30 -4.35
N GLN A 44 18.62 13.61 -4.26
CA GLN A 44 19.40 14.57 -3.48
C GLN A 44 19.36 14.25 -1.97
N TYR A 45 18.18 13.96 -1.41
CA TYR A 45 18.02 13.69 0.02
C TYR A 45 18.57 12.32 0.43
N VAL A 46 18.43 11.30 -0.42
CA VAL A 46 19.06 10.00 -0.20
C VAL A 46 20.60 10.11 -0.30
N GLY A 47 21.11 10.98 -1.19
CA GLY A 47 22.52 11.36 -1.26
C GLY A 47 23.45 10.22 -1.70
N SER A 48 22.99 9.31 -2.57
CA SER A 48 23.80 8.17 -3.04
C SER A 48 24.15 8.28 -4.52
N ASP A 49 25.41 8.07 -4.85
CA ASP A 49 25.93 8.03 -6.23
C ASP A 49 25.34 6.87 -7.06
N LYS A 50 24.71 5.88 -6.41
CA LYS A 50 24.01 4.79 -7.10
C LYS A 50 22.75 5.25 -7.80
N ILE A 51 22.15 6.38 -7.40
CA ILE A 51 20.85 6.84 -7.89
C ILE A 51 21.02 7.73 -9.11
N LYS A 52 20.37 7.34 -10.19
CA LYS A 52 20.16 8.15 -11.39
C LYS A 52 18.68 8.42 -11.54
N THR A 53 18.33 9.54 -12.15
CA THR A 53 16.95 9.95 -12.34
C THR A 53 16.58 10.14 -13.81
N ALA A 54 15.32 9.90 -14.14
CA ALA A 54 14.77 10.18 -15.46
C ALA A 54 13.26 10.42 -15.37
N THR A 55 12.65 10.82 -16.48
CA THR A 55 11.20 11.00 -16.57
C THR A 55 10.57 9.82 -17.31
N VAL A 56 9.46 9.30 -16.75
CA VAL A 56 8.57 8.36 -17.44
C VAL A 56 7.13 8.63 -17.02
N ASN A 57 6.21 8.50 -17.97
CA ASN A 57 4.78 8.45 -17.66
C ASN A 57 4.35 6.97 -17.56
N ALA A 58 4.00 6.51 -16.36
CA ALA A 58 3.60 5.12 -16.10
C ALA A 58 2.33 4.71 -16.87
N SER A 59 1.45 5.67 -17.21
CA SER A 59 0.27 5.40 -18.04
C SER A 59 0.61 5.06 -19.51
N ASN A 60 1.81 5.43 -19.98
CA ASN A 60 2.27 5.13 -21.32
C ASN A 60 3.08 3.81 -21.35
N LYS A 61 2.39 2.72 -21.61
CA LYS A 61 2.96 1.37 -21.70
C LYS A 61 4.18 1.29 -22.64
N ALA A 62 4.18 2.04 -23.76
CA ALA A 62 5.27 2.00 -24.75
C ALA A 62 6.54 2.67 -24.19
N ASP A 63 6.41 3.79 -23.46
CA ASP A 63 7.55 4.47 -22.83
C ASP A 63 8.12 3.65 -21.67
N VAL A 64 7.25 3.03 -20.87
CA VAL A 64 7.65 2.11 -19.78
C VAL A 64 8.44 0.93 -20.36
N ALA A 65 7.91 0.23 -21.36
CA ALA A 65 8.59 -0.91 -21.98
C ALA A 65 9.91 -0.51 -22.67
N LYS A 66 9.97 0.66 -23.30
CA LYS A 66 11.19 1.20 -23.93
C LYS A 66 12.27 1.49 -22.88
N LEU A 67 11.90 2.13 -21.77
CA LEU A 67 12.81 2.40 -20.66
C LEU A 67 13.40 1.11 -20.12
N MET A 68 12.55 0.12 -19.84
CA MET A 68 12.95 -1.17 -19.28
C MET A 68 13.90 -1.92 -20.20
N LYS A 69 13.55 -2.05 -21.49
CA LYS A 69 14.40 -2.74 -22.49
C LYS A 69 15.77 -2.09 -22.68
N LYS A 70 15.81 -0.75 -22.67
CA LYS A 70 17.06 0.00 -22.86
C LYS A 70 17.98 -0.07 -21.64
N GLY A 71 17.39 -0.20 -20.44
CA GLY A 71 18.11 -0.03 -19.19
C GLY A 71 18.90 -1.25 -18.75
N GLY A 72 18.49 -2.47 -19.12
CA GLY A 72 19.13 -3.72 -18.67
C GLY A 72 19.04 -3.90 -17.16
N TYR A 73 17.83 -3.72 -16.60
CA TYR A 73 17.56 -3.87 -15.18
C TYR A 73 17.33 -5.34 -14.81
N ASP A 74 17.66 -5.71 -13.58
CA ASP A 74 17.39 -7.03 -13.00
C ASP A 74 16.00 -7.11 -12.35
N LEU A 75 15.51 -5.96 -11.87
CA LEU A 75 14.25 -5.80 -11.15
C LEU A 75 13.63 -4.45 -11.47
N VAL A 76 12.31 -4.43 -11.64
CA VAL A 76 11.51 -3.20 -11.56
C VAL A 76 10.66 -3.23 -10.29
N VAL A 77 10.66 -2.13 -9.55
CA VAL A 77 9.76 -1.87 -8.42
C VAL A 77 8.73 -0.85 -8.87
N ASN A 78 7.47 -1.23 -8.84
CA ASN A 78 6.36 -0.32 -9.10
C ASN A 78 5.97 0.39 -7.79
N ALA A 79 6.43 1.61 -7.62
CA ALA A 79 6.11 2.50 -6.50
C ALA A 79 5.15 3.64 -6.93
N THR A 80 4.39 3.41 -8.01
CA THR A 80 3.32 4.31 -8.47
C THR A 80 1.98 3.92 -7.83
N LEU A 81 0.90 4.60 -8.22
CA LEU A 81 -0.44 4.17 -7.90
C LEU A 81 -0.75 2.80 -8.56
N MET A 82 -1.51 1.98 -7.87
CA MET A 82 -1.87 0.63 -8.30
C MET A 82 -2.62 0.58 -9.64
N THR A 83 -3.29 1.64 -10.04
CA THR A 83 -3.92 1.79 -11.37
C THR A 83 -2.94 1.59 -12.53
N PHE A 84 -1.62 1.67 -12.31
CA PHE A 84 -0.58 1.44 -13.30
C PHE A 84 0.07 0.05 -13.24
N ASN A 85 -0.40 -0.85 -12.38
CA ASN A 85 0.17 -2.19 -12.21
C ASN A 85 0.26 -2.95 -13.52
N ARG A 86 -0.85 -3.03 -14.28
CA ARG A 86 -0.88 -3.75 -15.56
C ARG A 86 0.15 -3.25 -16.56
N GLN A 87 0.31 -1.92 -16.69
CA GLN A 87 1.26 -1.30 -17.62
C GLN A 87 2.71 -1.64 -17.27
N VAL A 88 3.02 -1.64 -15.96
CA VAL A 88 4.38 -1.93 -15.47
C VAL A 88 4.68 -3.43 -15.54
N LEU A 89 3.73 -4.31 -15.17
CA LEU A 89 3.82 -5.78 -15.31
C LEU A 89 4.09 -6.19 -16.77
N GLU A 90 3.31 -5.66 -17.70
CA GLU A 90 3.47 -5.95 -19.14
C GLU A 90 4.81 -5.43 -19.67
N GLY A 91 5.25 -4.26 -19.17
CA GLY A 91 6.57 -3.71 -19.48
C GLY A 91 7.69 -4.62 -18.99
N ALA A 92 7.58 -5.14 -17.77
CA ALA A 92 8.53 -6.08 -17.17
C ALA A 92 8.62 -7.40 -17.96
N LEU A 93 7.50 -8.01 -18.28
CA LEU A 93 7.43 -9.20 -19.14
C LEU A 93 8.08 -8.95 -20.50
N ALA A 94 7.73 -7.86 -21.18
CA ALA A 94 8.25 -7.53 -22.49
C ALA A 94 9.78 -7.23 -22.49
N ALA A 95 10.32 -6.84 -21.35
CA ALA A 95 11.74 -6.57 -21.17
C ALA A 95 12.53 -7.73 -20.56
N GLY A 96 11.87 -8.80 -20.08
CA GLY A 96 12.50 -9.93 -19.41
C GLY A 96 13.06 -9.58 -18.04
N ILE A 97 12.30 -8.83 -17.22
CA ILE A 97 12.73 -8.30 -15.93
C ILE A 97 11.81 -8.81 -14.83
N ASN A 98 12.36 -9.10 -13.63
CA ASN A 98 11.56 -9.39 -12.45
C ASN A 98 10.78 -8.15 -11.99
N TYR A 99 9.64 -8.38 -11.33
CA TYR A 99 8.71 -7.35 -10.92
C TYR A 99 8.43 -7.39 -9.43
N LEU A 100 8.17 -6.22 -8.82
CA LEU A 100 7.67 -6.07 -7.46
C LEU A 100 6.69 -4.90 -7.39
N ASP A 101 5.56 -5.10 -6.68
CA ASP A 101 4.62 -4.06 -6.26
C ASP A 101 4.17 -4.26 -4.81
N MET A 102 3.35 -3.33 -4.31
CA MET A 102 2.93 -3.28 -2.91
C MET A 102 1.41 -3.37 -2.71
N ALA A 103 0.60 -3.18 -3.76
CA ALA A 103 -0.85 -3.15 -3.66
C ALA A 103 -1.55 -3.56 -4.96
N SER A 104 -2.83 -3.92 -4.89
CA SER A 104 -3.68 -4.27 -6.03
C SER A 104 -4.74 -3.19 -6.28
N ASN A 105 -5.08 -2.97 -7.56
CA ASN A 105 -6.14 -2.05 -7.95
C ASN A 105 -7.51 -2.73 -8.04
N ASP A 106 -7.54 -3.96 -8.55
CA ASP A 106 -8.78 -4.65 -8.86
C ASP A 106 -8.82 -6.05 -8.23
N PHE A 107 -9.93 -6.37 -7.56
CA PHE A 107 -10.23 -7.70 -7.02
C PHE A 107 -11.19 -8.46 -7.93
N PHE A 108 -11.11 -9.80 -7.91
CA PHE A 108 -12.01 -10.71 -8.63
C PHE A 108 -12.10 -10.41 -10.13
N THR A 109 -10.93 -10.17 -10.75
CA THR A 109 -10.86 -9.81 -12.17
C THR A 109 -11.12 -11.02 -13.07
N GLN A 110 -11.60 -10.75 -14.29
CA GLN A 110 -11.91 -11.77 -15.28
C GLN A 110 -11.01 -11.61 -16.52
N LYS A 111 -10.33 -12.70 -16.92
CA LYS A 111 -9.51 -12.72 -18.13
C LYS A 111 -9.53 -14.11 -18.76
N ASP A 112 -9.80 -14.16 -20.05
CA ASP A 112 -9.83 -15.42 -20.84
C ASP A 112 -10.75 -16.50 -20.22
N GLY A 113 -11.88 -16.07 -19.61
CA GLY A 113 -12.85 -16.95 -18.97
C GLY A 113 -12.41 -17.54 -17.62
N LYS A 114 -11.33 -17.04 -17.05
CA LYS A 114 -10.84 -17.37 -15.70
C LYS A 114 -11.03 -16.17 -14.77
N GLU A 115 -11.31 -16.45 -13.50
CA GLU A 115 -11.33 -15.48 -12.43
C GLU A 115 -10.02 -15.46 -11.69
N TYR A 116 -9.55 -14.26 -11.34
CA TYR A 116 -8.33 -14.03 -10.58
C TYR A 116 -8.66 -13.18 -9.36
N LEU A 117 -8.04 -13.49 -8.22
CA LEU A 117 -8.30 -12.79 -6.96
C LEU A 117 -7.85 -11.33 -7.01
N VAL A 118 -6.71 -11.08 -7.65
CA VAL A 118 -6.14 -9.76 -7.90
C VAL A 118 -5.59 -9.69 -9.32
N GLU A 119 -5.58 -8.52 -9.93
CA GLU A 119 -5.23 -8.34 -11.36
C GLU A 119 -3.81 -8.80 -11.71
N GLN A 120 -2.86 -8.78 -10.79
CA GLN A 120 -1.51 -9.23 -11.05
C GLN A 120 -1.44 -10.73 -11.36
N LEU A 121 -2.34 -11.53 -10.79
CA LEU A 121 -2.39 -12.99 -11.03
C LEU A 121 -2.78 -13.34 -12.47
N GLU A 122 -3.38 -12.42 -13.23
CA GLU A 122 -3.63 -12.58 -14.67
C GLU A 122 -2.34 -12.83 -15.48
N TYR A 123 -1.19 -12.46 -14.92
CA TYR A 123 0.12 -12.56 -15.57
C TYR A 123 0.97 -13.74 -15.06
N ALA A 124 0.48 -14.51 -14.06
CA ALA A 124 1.24 -15.56 -13.40
C ALA A 124 1.84 -16.59 -14.38
N GLU A 125 1.02 -17.14 -15.29
CA GLU A 125 1.48 -18.10 -16.31
C GLU A 125 2.53 -17.47 -17.25
N ALA A 126 2.40 -16.19 -17.58
CA ALA A 126 3.33 -15.51 -18.48
C ALA A 126 4.70 -15.29 -17.82
N PHE A 127 4.73 -14.91 -16.54
CA PHE A 127 5.97 -14.80 -15.77
C PHE A 127 6.64 -16.17 -15.59
N GLU A 128 5.88 -17.22 -15.26
CA GLU A 128 6.39 -18.58 -15.14
C GLU A 128 7.02 -19.07 -16.45
N LYS A 129 6.34 -18.93 -17.59
CA LYS A 129 6.85 -19.30 -18.94
C LYS A 129 8.11 -18.51 -19.32
N ALA A 130 8.23 -17.27 -18.87
CA ALA A 130 9.40 -16.43 -19.09
C ALA A 130 10.57 -16.72 -18.14
N GLY A 131 10.37 -17.57 -17.13
CA GLY A 131 11.37 -17.81 -16.07
C GLY A 131 11.62 -16.58 -15.19
N LEU A 132 10.61 -15.71 -15.04
CA LEU A 132 10.64 -14.49 -14.26
C LEU A 132 9.84 -14.62 -12.98
N THR A 133 10.15 -13.76 -12.02
CA THR A 133 9.42 -13.64 -10.75
C THR A 133 8.68 -12.31 -10.70
N ALA A 134 7.39 -12.36 -10.35
CA ALA A 134 6.63 -11.21 -9.89
C ALA A 134 6.34 -11.40 -8.40
N ASN A 135 6.89 -10.54 -7.55
CA ASN A 135 6.54 -10.45 -6.14
C ASN A 135 5.50 -9.35 -5.99
N ILE A 136 4.27 -9.76 -5.77
CA ILE A 136 3.11 -8.86 -5.71
C ILE A 136 2.64 -8.67 -4.27
N LEU A 137 1.98 -7.54 -3.98
CA LEU A 137 1.44 -7.23 -2.65
C LEU A 137 2.52 -7.31 -1.56
N ALA A 138 3.71 -6.81 -1.84
CA ALA A 138 4.88 -6.89 -0.96
C ALA A 138 5.07 -5.58 -0.18
N GLY A 139 4.00 -5.11 0.48
CA GLY A 139 3.98 -3.92 1.31
C GLY A 139 3.89 -4.21 2.81
N GLY A 140 3.37 -3.27 3.57
CA GLY A 140 3.03 -3.44 4.98
C GLY A 140 1.73 -4.24 5.13
N ASP A 141 0.73 -3.73 4.52
CA ASP A 141 -0.61 -4.23 4.26
C ASP A 141 -0.98 -3.88 2.79
N ALA A 142 -1.14 -4.84 1.96
CA ALA A 142 -0.78 -6.27 2.10
C ALA A 142 0.75 -6.51 2.07
N GLY A 143 1.16 -7.63 2.70
CA GLY A 143 2.57 -8.06 2.67
C GLY A 143 3.06 -8.49 4.04
N LEU A 144 3.61 -7.59 4.85
CA LEU A 144 4.12 -7.88 6.20
C LEU A 144 3.02 -8.52 7.08
N VAL A 145 1.81 -7.99 7.08
CA VAL A 145 0.70 -8.55 7.86
C VAL A 145 0.30 -9.96 7.42
N ASN A 146 0.45 -10.28 6.12
CA ASN A 146 0.24 -11.64 5.61
C ASN A 146 1.28 -12.62 6.16
N ILE A 147 2.55 -12.18 6.27
CA ILE A 147 3.63 -12.98 6.88
C ILE A 147 3.35 -13.17 8.36
N MET A 148 2.96 -12.12 9.08
CA MET A 148 2.59 -12.20 10.51
C MET A 148 1.40 -13.16 10.72
N ALA A 149 0.37 -13.06 9.90
CA ALA A 149 -0.79 -13.96 9.94
C ALA A 149 -0.36 -15.43 9.69
N ARG A 150 0.52 -15.67 8.72
CA ARG A 150 1.05 -16.99 8.40
C ARG A 150 1.90 -17.55 9.53
N GLU A 151 2.80 -16.78 10.12
CA GLU A 151 3.64 -17.17 11.25
C GLU A 151 2.78 -17.65 12.42
N ALA A 152 1.75 -16.86 12.80
CA ALA A 152 0.82 -17.25 13.86
C ALA A 152 -0.05 -18.47 13.48
N ALA A 153 -0.51 -18.55 12.23
CA ALA A 153 -1.31 -19.65 11.76
C ALA A 153 -0.53 -20.99 11.74
N ASP A 154 0.78 -20.96 11.48
CA ASP A 154 1.63 -22.16 11.48
C ASP A 154 1.76 -22.80 12.86
N GLU A 155 1.55 -22.03 13.93
CA GLU A 155 1.50 -22.51 15.31
C GLU A 155 0.16 -23.20 15.69
N LEU A 156 -0.86 -23.13 14.84
CA LEU A 156 -2.21 -23.64 15.09
C LEU A 156 -2.53 -24.87 14.23
N ASP A 157 -3.35 -25.78 14.76
CA ASP A 157 -3.91 -26.89 13.97
C ASP A 157 -5.11 -26.42 13.15
N GLU A 158 -5.93 -25.55 13.73
CA GLU A 158 -7.11 -24.93 13.09
C GLU A 158 -7.10 -23.42 13.30
N VAL A 159 -7.44 -22.66 12.25
CA VAL A 159 -7.54 -21.21 12.31
C VAL A 159 -9.00 -20.80 12.22
N ASP A 160 -9.50 -20.17 13.29
CA ASP A 160 -10.88 -19.72 13.36
C ASP A 160 -11.04 -18.27 12.87
N TYR A 161 -10.05 -17.41 13.17
CA TYR A 161 -10.13 -15.98 12.93
C TYR A 161 -8.75 -15.39 12.62
N ILE A 162 -8.70 -14.54 11.59
CA ILE A 162 -7.61 -13.60 11.33
C ILE A 162 -8.22 -12.22 11.21
N GLY A 163 -7.81 -11.30 12.07
CA GLY A 163 -8.20 -9.89 12.01
C GLY A 163 -7.00 -9.00 11.86
N ILE A 164 -6.98 -8.18 10.82
CA ILE A 164 -5.94 -7.19 10.59
C ILE A 164 -6.50 -5.83 10.95
N LYS A 165 -5.69 -5.03 11.65
CA LYS A 165 -6.08 -3.70 12.12
C LYS A 165 -4.98 -2.70 11.79
N ASP A 166 -5.35 -1.63 11.10
CA ASP A 166 -4.49 -0.49 10.83
C ASP A 166 -5.00 0.75 11.57
N TYR A 167 -4.10 1.47 12.19
CA TYR A 167 -4.41 2.73 12.85
C TYR A 167 -3.23 3.69 12.81
N GLY A 168 -3.50 4.92 12.37
CA GLY A 168 -2.52 5.99 12.33
C GLY A 168 -2.99 7.25 13.05
N VAL A 169 -2.06 7.96 13.66
CA VAL A 169 -2.29 9.28 14.27
C VAL A 169 -1.34 10.28 13.63
N VAL A 170 -1.88 11.37 13.11
CA VAL A 170 -1.11 12.47 12.52
C VAL A 170 -1.49 13.77 13.24
N GLU A 171 -0.51 14.46 13.80
CA GLU A 171 -0.66 15.80 14.37
C GLU A 171 0.11 16.78 13.51
N CYS A 172 -0.58 17.69 12.84
CA CYS A 172 0.00 18.78 12.07
C CYS A 172 -0.93 20.00 12.09
N ASP A 173 -0.39 21.21 12.03
CA ASP A 173 -1.17 22.45 11.97
C ASP A 173 -1.62 22.84 10.55
N GLU A 174 -1.29 22.01 9.57
CA GLU A 174 -1.79 22.09 8.20
C GLU A 174 -2.20 20.70 7.68
N GLN A 175 -2.99 20.67 6.63
CA GLN A 175 -3.39 19.39 6.00
C GLN A 175 -2.19 18.74 5.33
N VAL A 176 -1.89 17.51 5.71
CA VAL A 176 -0.80 16.68 5.16
C VAL A 176 -1.28 15.29 4.83
N ALA A 177 -0.68 14.67 3.81
CA ALA A 177 -0.92 13.28 3.46
C ALA A 177 0.38 12.49 3.60
N MET A 178 0.35 11.43 4.41
CA MET A 178 1.50 10.55 4.63
C MET A 178 1.72 9.61 3.43
N TRP A 179 0.64 9.32 2.69
CA TRP A 179 0.62 8.56 1.44
C TRP A 179 -0.47 9.11 0.50
N SER A 180 -0.96 8.36 -0.50
CA SER A 180 -2.01 8.82 -1.40
C SER A 180 -3.33 8.99 -0.65
N PHE A 181 -3.67 10.22 -0.30
CA PHE A 181 -4.91 10.49 0.43
C PHE A 181 -6.16 10.23 -0.41
N GLN A 182 -6.05 10.39 -1.73
CA GLN A 182 -7.12 10.02 -2.65
C GLN A 182 -7.38 8.52 -2.60
N THR A 183 -6.34 7.68 -2.64
CA THR A 183 -6.48 6.22 -2.54
C THR A 183 -7.14 5.81 -1.22
N TYR A 184 -6.69 6.37 -0.10
CA TYR A 184 -7.31 6.14 1.21
C TYR A 184 -8.83 6.41 1.20
N LEU A 185 -9.26 7.52 0.60
CA LEU A 185 -10.69 7.87 0.52
C LEU A 185 -11.46 7.01 -0.50
N GLU A 186 -10.80 6.56 -1.57
CA GLU A 186 -11.38 5.59 -2.52
C GLU A 186 -11.66 4.25 -1.82
N ASP A 187 -10.70 3.73 -1.07
CA ASP A 187 -10.86 2.48 -0.31
C ASP A 187 -11.92 2.61 0.80
N CYS A 188 -12.00 3.78 1.46
CA CYS A 188 -13.08 4.09 2.42
C CYS A 188 -14.48 4.19 1.77
N ALA A 189 -14.54 4.48 0.46
CA ALA A 189 -15.81 4.67 -0.26
C ALA A 189 -16.35 3.40 -0.91
N ASP A 190 -15.60 2.31 -0.88
CA ASP A 190 -15.97 1.01 -1.43
C ASP A 190 -16.53 0.07 -0.35
N GLU A 191 -17.42 -0.85 -0.74
CA GLU A 191 -17.83 -1.95 0.14
C GLU A 191 -16.63 -2.83 0.47
N ALA A 192 -16.40 -3.06 1.76
CA ALA A 192 -15.25 -3.83 2.22
C ALA A 192 -15.49 -5.33 2.05
N VAL A 193 -14.57 -6.03 1.40
CA VAL A 193 -14.60 -7.49 1.31
C VAL A 193 -14.11 -8.10 2.63
N TYR A 194 -14.77 -9.16 3.08
CA TYR A 194 -14.31 -10.03 4.16
C TYR A 194 -14.61 -11.50 3.85
N TRP A 195 -13.93 -12.42 4.52
CA TRP A 195 -14.12 -13.86 4.34
C TRP A 195 -14.84 -14.45 5.55
N GLU A 196 -15.87 -15.25 5.33
CA GLU A 196 -16.57 -15.97 6.38
C GLU A 196 -17.10 -17.31 5.88
N ASP A 197 -16.75 -18.39 6.57
CA ASP A 197 -17.26 -19.74 6.37
C ASP A 197 -17.19 -20.26 4.92
N GLY A 198 -16.12 -19.94 4.22
CA GLY A 198 -15.87 -20.44 2.86
C GLY A 198 -16.33 -19.52 1.74
N GLU A 199 -16.83 -18.33 2.07
CA GLU A 199 -17.39 -17.39 1.10
C GLU A 199 -16.84 -15.96 1.31
N TYR A 200 -16.66 -15.21 0.20
CA TYR A 200 -16.44 -13.78 0.24
C TYR A 200 -17.75 -13.06 0.46
N LYS A 201 -17.75 -12.13 1.41
CA LYS A 201 -18.88 -11.28 1.75
C LYS A 201 -18.48 -9.82 1.71
N TYR A 202 -19.46 -8.93 1.65
CA TYR A 202 -19.23 -7.50 1.54
C TYR A 202 -19.92 -6.78 2.70
N ALA A 203 -19.20 -5.87 3.32
CA ALA A 203 -19.67 -5.04 4.42
C ALA A 203 -19.88 -3.60 3.94
N PRO A 204 -20.96 -2.93 4.36
CA PRO A 204 -21.17 -1.52 4.05
C PRO A 204 -20.03 -0.63 4.57
N LEU A 205 -19.87 0.53 3.94
CA LEU A 205 -18.90 1.56 4.37
C LEU A 205 -19.05 1.84 5.87
N PHE A 206 -17.91 2.05 6.53
CA PHE A 206 -17.83 2.38 7.97
C PHE A 206 -18.63 1.46 8.90
N SER A 207 -19.00 0.25 8.44
CA SER A 207 -19.66 -0.76 9.29
C SER A 207 -18.63 -1.58 10.09
N GLY A 208 -19.13 -2.44 10.98
CA GLY A 208 -18.27 -3.31 11.79
C GLY A 208 -17.41 -2.55 12.79
N GLU A 209 -17.91 -1.40 13.30
CA GLU A 209 -17.21 -0.59 14.30
C GLU A 209 -16.70 -1.45 15.46
N GLU A 210 -15.43 -1.25 15.82
CA GLU A 210 -14.74 -1.96 16.90
C GLU A 210 -13.83 -1.00 17.63
N ASP A 211 -13.90 -0.99 18.97
CA ASP A 211 -12.89 -0.34 19.80
C ASP A 211 -11.72 -1.31 19.99
N TYR A 212 -10.56 -1.00 19.37
CA TYR A 212 -9.39 -1.85 19.39
C TYR A 212 -8.22 -1.18 20.14
N TYR A 213 -7.59 -1.93 21.06
CA TYR A 213 -6.41 -1.45 21.74
C TYR A 213 -5.15 -1.74 20.92
N PHE A 214 -4.51 -0.67 20.47
CA PHE A 214 -3.21 -0.72 19.80
C PHE A 214 -2.10 -0.61 20.87
N PRO A 215 -1.19 -1.61 20.94
CA PRO A 215 -0.08 -1.58 21.88
C PRO A 215 0.95 -0.49 21.55
N HIS A 216 2.11 -0.53 22.22
CA HIS A 216 3.26 0.29 21.84
C HIS A 216 3.55 0.14 20.32
N PRO A 217 3.85 1.26 19.60
CA PRO A 217 4.15 2.60 20.11
C PRO A 217 2.93 3.51 20.34
N LEU A 218 1.73 3.16 19.90
CA LEU A 218 0.55 4.02 20.05
C LEU A 218 0.00 4.06 21.48
N ASN A 219 -0.14 2.90 22.15
CA ASN A 219 -0.70 2.76 23.50
C ASN A 219 -2.06 3.46 23.66
N LEU A 220 -2.97 3.27 22.72
CA LEU A 220 -4.31 3.86 22.72
C LEU A 220 -5.37 2.88 22.24
N THR A 221 -6.62 3.16 22.57
CA THR A 221 -7.78 2.50 21.97
C THR A 221 -8.30 3.39 20.85
N GLY A 222 -8.34 2.86 19.62
CA GLY A 222 -8.87 3.51 18.44
C GLY A 222 -10.12 2.80 17.93
N LYS A 223 -11.01 3.54 17.27
CA LYS A 223 -12.14 2.95 16.53
C LYS A 223 -11.67 2.55 15.15
N VAL A 224 -11.98 1.30 14.76
CA VAL A 224 -11.71 0.77 13.43
C VAL A 224 -13.00 0.24 12.80
N PHE A 225 -13.05 0.27 11.47
CA PHE A 225 -14.19 -0.11 10.66
C PHE A 225 -13.74 -1.07 9.57
N TYR A 226 -14.62 -1.87 9.01
CA TYR A 226 -14.31 -2.63 7.80
C TYR A 226 -13.78 -1.69 6.73
N HIS A 227 -12.70 -2.12 6.09
CA HIS A 227 -12.03 -1.38 5.04
C HIS A 227 -11.70 -2.34 3.88
N ASN A 228 -11.89 -1.89 2.65
CA ASN A 228 -11.63 -2.74 1.49
C ASN A 228 -10.13 -2.93 1.30
N HIS A 229 -9.66 -4.20 1.33
CA HIS A 229 -8.22 -4.51 1.32
C HIS A 229 -7.91 -5.92 0.80
N GLU A 230 -6.65 -6.19 0.48
CA GLU A 230 -6.20 -7.42 -0.19
C GLU A 230 -6.18 -8.66 0.71
N GLU A 231 -5.99 -8.51 2.03
CA GLU A 231 -5.79 -9.65 2.91
C GLU A 231 -7.02 -10.54 3.04
N PRO A 232 -8.25 -10.01 3.19
CA PRO A 232 -9.44 -10.86 3.17
C PRO A 232 -9.63 -11.59 1.84
N VAL A 233 -9.10 -11.04 0.74
CA VAL A 233 -9.15 -11.67 -0.59
C VAL A 233 -8.11 -12.79 -0.72
N THR A 234 -6.91 -12.58 -0.23
CA THR A 234 -5.75 -13.44 -0.52
C THR A 234 -5.47 -14.48 0.55
N LEU A 235 -5.56 -14.13 1.85
CA LEU A 235 -5.25 -15.05 2.96
C LEU A 235 -6.06 -16.35 2.91
N PRO A 236 -7.38 -16.36 2.65
CA PRO A 236 -8.16 -17.61 2.62
C PRO A 236 -7.64 -18.61 1.60
N LYS A 237 -6.98 -18.17 0.53
CA LYS A 237 -6.48 -19.02 -0.55
C LYS A 237 -4.99 -19.35 -0.43
N PHE A 238 -4.20 -18.46 0.16
CA PHE A 238 -2.73 -18.58 0.19
C PHE A 238 -2.16 -18.87 1.58
N LEU A 239 -2.97 -18.85 2.64
CA LEU A 239 -2.54 -19.18 4.00
C LEU A 239 -1.98 -20.61 4.14
N GLY A 240 -2.36 -21.53 3.24
CA GLY A 240 -1.91 -22.91 3.26
C GLY A 240 -2.71 -23.82 4.20
N LYS A 241 -3.71 -23.30 4.90
CA LYS A 241 -4.69 -24.04 5.70
C LYS A 241 -6.03 -23.30 5.72
N PRO A 242 -7.16 -24.01 5.96
CA PRO A 242 -8.46 -23.39 6.06
C PRO A 242 -8.53 -22.36 7.19
N VAL A 243 -9.22 -21.25 6.93
CA VAL A 243 -9.58 -20.24 7.92
C VAL A 243 -11.08 -19.96 7.83
N LYS A 244 -11.73 -19.78 8.98
CA LYS A 244 -13.19 -19.55 9.01
C LYS A 244 -13.54 -18.10 8.75
N TYR A 245 -12.75 -17.16 9.28
CA TYR A 245 -13.04 -15.74 9.19
C TYR A 245 -11.77 -14.90 8.97
N VAL A 246 -11.80 -13.95 8.03
CA VAL A 246 -10.73 -12.97 7.80
C VAL A 246 -11.34 -11.60 7.56
N ASP A 247 -10.92 -10.60 8.32
CA ASP A 247 -11.25 -9.20 8.09
C ASP A 247 -10.02 -8.28 8.06
N PHE A 248 -10.20 -7.13 7.41
CA PHE A 248 -9.33 -5.96 7.56
C PHE A 248 -10.17 -4.80 8.05
N LYS A 249 -9.67 -4.10 9.05
CA LYS A 249 -10.32 -2.90 9.61
C LYS A 249 -9.29 -1.80 9.80
N MET A 250 -9.66 -0.60 9.42
CA MET A 250 -8.82 0.59 9.52
C MET A 250 -9.54 1.71 10.25
N GLY A 251 -8.77 2.60 10.86
CA GLY A 251 -9.29 3.82 11.48
C GLY A 251 -8.22 4.85 11.76
N ASP A 252 -8.69 6.04 12.04
CA ASP A 252 -7.90 7.19 12.46
C ASP A 252 -8.74 8.10 13.36
N PRO A 253 -8.17 9.14 13.99
CA PRO A 253 -8.93 10.08 14.82
C PRO A 253 -10.03 10.85 14.07
N ASP A 254 -9.93 10.96 12.73
CA ASP A 254 -10.83 11.72 11.88
C ASP A 254 -11.89 10.85 11.17
N SER A 255 -11.95 9.54 11.46
CA SER A 255 -12.86 8.57 10.81
C SER A 255 -14.33 9.02 10.79
N ALA A 256 -14.82 9.68 11.86
CA ALA A 256 -16.18 10.21 11.87
C ALA A 256 -16.39 11.36 10.86
N THR A 257 -15.35 12.15 10.59
CA THR A 257 -15.38 13.21 9.58
C THR A 257 -15.42 12.58 8.19
N TRP A 258 -14.59 11.57 7.96
CA TRP A 258 -14.59 10.84 6.68
C TRP A 258 -15.92 10.17 6.42
N GLN A 259 -16.50 9.52 7.40
CA GLN A 259 -17.84 8.94 7.29
C GLN A 259 -18.88 9.98 6.88
N PHE A 260 -18.90 11.15 7.52
CA PHE A 260 -19.83 12.22 7.14
C PHE A 260 -19.64 12.70 5.70
N LEU A 261 -18.37 12.88 5.26
CA LEU A 261 -18.05 13.35 3.90
C LEU A 261 -18.38 12.30 2.84
N LEU A 262 -18.15 11.02 3.11
CA LEU A 262 -18.26 9.94 2.13
C LEU A 262 -19.69 9.35 2.09
N GLU A 263 -20.28 9.01 3.22
CA GLU A 263 -21.65 8.49 3.30
C GLU A 263 -22.69 9.62 3.30
N GLY A 264 -22.47 10.66 4.11
CA GLY A 264 -23.44 11.74 4.30
C GLY A 264 -23.54 12.67 3.11
N LEU A 265 -22.40 13.13 2.58
CA LEU A 265 -22.33 14.08 1.46
C LEU A 265 -22.02 13.41 0.11
N LYS A 266 -21.64 12.14 0.09
CA LYS A 266 -21.28 11.34 -1.11
C LYS A 266 -20.21 12.02 -1.97
N LEU A 267 -19.17 12.59 -1.35
CA LEU A 267 -18.16 13.35 -2.07
C LEU A 267 -17.26 12.49 -2.97
N MET A 268 -17.27 11.16 -2.82
CA MET A 268 -16.59 10.21 -3.70
C MET A 268 -17.50 9.62 -4.79
N ASP A 269 -18.72 10.17 -4.98
CA ASP A 269 -19.60 9.76 -6.08
C ASP A 269 -19.03 10.24 -7.42
N ASP A 270 -18.81 9.28 -8.33
CA ASP A 270 -18.29 9.52 -9.68
C ASP A 270 -19.40 9.92 -10.69
N THR A 271 -20.68 9.90 -10.29
CA THR A 271 -21.79 10.22 -11.18
C THR A 271 -21.73 11.69 -11.61
N PRO A 272 -21.53 11.98 -12.91
CA PRO A 272 -21.44 13.34 -13.37
C PRO A 272 -22.77 14.12 -13.16
N GLN A 273 -22.65 15.35 -12.71
CA GLN A 273 -23.76 16.29 -12.55
C GLN A 273 -23.56 17.51 -13.47
N GLU A 274 -24.64 17.99 -14.07
CA GLU A 274 -24.54 19.21 -14.87
C GLU A 274 -24.52 20.45 -13.98
N ILE A 275 -23.41 21.17 -14.01
CA ILE A 275 -23.24 22.44 -13.28
C ILE A 275 -22.81 23.51 -14.29
N ASN A 276 -23.69 24.49 -14.55
CA ASN A 276 -23.45 25.60 -15.47
C ASN A 276 -23.01 25.11 -16.89
N GLY A 277 -23.61 24.03 -17.39
CA GLY A 277 -23.31 23.48 -18.72
C GLY A 277 -22.06 22.60 -18.79
N CYS A 278 -21.40 22.31 -17.63
CA CYS A 278 -20.29 21.38 -17.53
C CYS A 278 -20.72 20.11 -16.79
N GLN A 279 -20.25 18.96 -17.25
CA GLN A 279 -20.43 17.67 -16.56
C GLN A 279 -19.26 17.49 -15.59
N VAL A 280 -19.55 17.43 -14.29
CA VAL A 280 -18.54 17.31 -13.22
C VAL A 280 -19.05 16.36 -12.14
N SER A 281 -18.24 15.41 -11.69
CA SER A 281 -18.60 14.57 -10.55
C SER A 281 -18.15 15.20 -9.21
N PRO A 282 -18.87 14.90 -8.10
CA PRO A 282 -18.42 15.28 -6.77
C PRO A 282 -16.98 14.85 -6.49
N LYS A 283 -16.63 13.61 -6.81
CA LYS A 283 -15.27 13.03 -6.66
C LYS A 283 -14.22 13.88 -7.38
N GLU A 284 -14.48 14.27 -8.62
CA GLU A 284 -13.51 15.06 -9.39
C GLU A 284 -13.17 16.41 -8.72
N ILE A 285 -14.17 17.09 -8.16
CA ILE A 285 -13.96 18.35 -7.46
C ILE A 285 -13.27 18.10 -6.12
N PHE A 286 -13.74 17.14 -5.36
CA PHE A 286 -13.23 16.85 -4.02
C PHE A 286 -11.77 16.42 -4.05
N CYS A 287 -11.40 15.48 -4.92
CA CYS A 287 -10.02 15.00 -5.04
C CYS A 287 -9.01 16.10 -5.41
N ARG A 288 -9.45 17.14 -6.12
CA ARG A 288 -8.58 18.32 -6.42
C ARG A 288 -8.24 19.18 -5.20
N GLN A 289 -9.00 19.05 -4.11
CA GLN A 289 -8.76 19.80 -2.87
C GLN A 289 -7.90 19.01 -1.87
N LEU A 290 -7.67 17.71 -2.11
CA LEU A 290 -6.94 16.87 -1.18
C LEU A 290 -5.46 17.26 -1.11
N PRO A 291 -4.83 17.14 0.07
CA PRO A 291 -3.42 17.40 0.22
C PRO A 291 -2.60 16.41 -0.61
N GLN A 292 -1.53 16.91 -1.21
CA GLN A 292 -0.56 16.05 -1.88
C GLN A 292 0.30 15.32 -0.86
N THR A 293 0.72 14.10 -1.18
CA THR A 293 1.67 13.35 -0.36
C THR A 293 2.91 14.19 -0.08
N LEU A 294 3.37 14.18 1.18
CA LEU A 294 4.54 14.91 1.61
C LEU A 294 5.76 14.60 0.72
N THR A 295 6.43 15.67 0.26
CA THR A 295 7.75 15.51 -0.36
C THR A 295 8.81 15.35 0.73
N PRO A 296 10.00 14.80 0.41
CA PRO A 296 11.10 14.73 1.37
C PRO A 296 11.41 16.06 2.04
N LYS A 297 11.48 17.13 1.24
CA LYS A 297 11.73 18.49 1.76
C LYS A 297 10.65 18.92 2.74
N LYS A 298 9.37 18.79 2.36
CA LYS A 298 8.26 19.26 3.21
C LYS A 298 8.19 18.48 4.52
N CYS A 299 8.44 17.17 4.49
CA CYS A 299 8.51 16.34 5.68
C CYS A 299 9.63 16.84 6.63
N ILE A 300 10.82 17.07 6.10
CA ILE A 300 11.96 17.57 6.87
C ILE A 300 11.68 18.97 7.46
N ASP A 301 11.16 19.89 6.65
CA ASP A 301 10.84 21.25 7.10
C ASP A 301 9.85 21.24 8.27
N LEU A 302 8.75 20.49 8.14
CA LEU A 302 7.74 20.37 9.20
C LEU A 302 8.30 19.76 10.50
N LEU A 303 9.19 18.77 10.37
CA LEU A 303 9.84 18.15 11.54
C LEU A 303 10.81 19.13 12.22
N GLN A 304 11.60 19.90 11.45
CA GLN A 304 12.52 20.89 11.99
C GLN A 304 11.78 22.02 12.71
N GLU A 305 10.60 22.39 12.22
CA GLU A 305 9.71 23.38 12.83
C GLU A 305 8.87 22.79 13.99
N ASN A 306 9.02 21.50 14.30
CA ASN A 306 8.23 20.76 15.30
C ASN A 306 6.70 20.85 15.08
N ARG A 307 6.28 20.83 13.83
CA ARG A 307 4.87 20.95 13.40
C ARG A 307 4.26 19.63 12.96
N LEU A 308 5.05 18.57 12.83
CA LEU A 308 4.60 17.23 12.39
C LEU A 308 4.95 16.19 13.45
N LYS A 309 3.94 15.44 13.87
CA LYS A 309 4.10 14.17 14.56
C LYS A 309 3.21 13.15 13.88
N SER A 310 3.70 11.94 13.72
CA SER A 310 2.91 10.84 13.19
C SER A 310 3.44 9.50 13.70
N GLN A 311 2.51 8.58 13.89
CA GLN A 311 2.77 7.20 14.25
C GLN A 311 1.66 6.30 13.73
N ALA A 312 2.01 5.25 12.98
CA ALA A 312 1.10 4.22 12.52
C ALA A 312 1.48 2.85 13.11
N VAL A 313 0.49 1.98 13.26
CA VAL A 313 0.65 0.59 13.73
C VAL A 313 -0.26 -0.33 12.95
N LEU A 314 0.32 -1.39 12.41
CA LEU A 314 -0.40 -2.55 11.90
C LEU A 314 -0.45 -3.63 12.98
N ALA A 315 -1.60 -4.22 13.21
CA ALA A 315 -1.79 -5.31 14.16
C ALA A 315 -2.52 -6.49 13.50
N VAL A 316 -2.15 -7.70 13.90
CA VAL A 316 -2.72 -8.96 13.42
C VAL A 316 -3.12 -9.81 14.61
N ASP A 317 -4.39 -10.15 14.68
CA ASP A 317 -4.96 -11.09 15.65
C ASP A 317 -5.25 -12.42 14.94
N VAL A 318 -4.68 -13.52 15.41
CA VAL A 318 -4.97 -14.87 14.91
C VAL A 318 -5.48 -15.74 16.05
N LYS A 319 -6.69 -16.25 15.90
CA LYS A 319 -7.33 -17.14 16.89
C LYS A 319 -7.57 -18.49 16.28
N GLY A 320 -7.42 -19.54 17.08
CA GLY A 320 -7.64 -20.89 16.63
C GLY A 320 -7.30 -21.93 17.71
N ARG A 321 -7.08 -23.18 17.30
CA ARG A 321 -6.83 -24.30 18.20
C ARG A 321 -5.50 -24.99 17.93
N LYS A 322 -4.85 -25.48 19.00
CA LYS A 322 -3.73 -26.41 18.97
C LYS A 322 -4.02 -27.54 19.95
N GLY A 323 -4.31 -28.76 19.46
CA GLY A 323 -4.88 -29.82 20.27
C GLY A 323 -6.20 -29.38 20.91
N ASP A 324 -6.30 -29.53 22.25
CA ASP A 324 -7.48 -29.13 23.01
C ASP A 324 -7.46 -27.68 23.52
N LYS A 325 -6.45 -26.87 23.10
CA LYS A 325 -6.28 -25.50 23.58
C LYS A 325 -6.73 -24.48 22.54
N ASN A 326 -7.58 -23.55 22.96
CA ASN A 326 -7.81 -22.32 22.21
C ASN A 326 -6.65 -21.35 22.45
N LEU A 327 -6.09 -20.84 21.38
CA LEU A 327 -4.96 -19.89 21.40
C LEU A 327 -5.34 -18.62 20.67
N HIS A 328 -4.74 -17.53 21.11
CA HIS A 328 -4.85 -16.20 20.49
C HIS A 328 -3.45 -15.60 20.39
N TYR A 329 -2.98 -15.41 19.17
CA TYR A 329 -1.76 -14.68 18.86
C TYR A 329 -2.11 -13.26 18.50
N LYS A 330 -1.44 -12.30 19.12
CA LYS A 330 -1.53 -10.88 18.77
C LYS A 330 -0.13 -10.39 18.42
N MET A 331 0.03 -9.92 17.19
CA MET A 331 1.27 -9.40 16.66
C MET A 331 1.04 -7.96 16.17
N TRP A 332 2.06 -7.12 16.22
CA TRP A 332 1.95 -5.75 15.74
C TRP A 332 3.32 -5.19 15.35
N THR A 333 3.33 -4.12 14.58
CA THR A 333 4.55 -3.44 14.16
C THR A 333 5.04 -2.50 15.28
N ASP A 334 6.31 -2.65 15.67
CA ASP A 334 7.02 -1.68 16.51
C ASP A 334 7.83 -0.74 15.62
N SER A 335 7.12 0.08 14.85
CA SER A 335 7.69 0.94 13.82
C SER A 335 8.15 2.28 14.41
N PRO A 336 9.19 2.91 13.82
CA PRO A 336 9.59 4.25 14.22
C PRO A 336 8.48 5.27 13.89
N ASN A 337 8.36 6.30 14.72
CA ASN A 337 7.56 7.48 14.37
C ASN A 337 8.19 8.27 13.22
N VAL A 338 7.46 9.23 12.66
CA VAL A 338 7.92 10.03 11.51
C VAL A 338 9.29 10.69 11.75
N ALA A 339 9.57 11.22 12.94
CA ALA A 339 10.84 11.87 13.24
C ALA A 339 12.00 10.87 13.21
N ARG A 340 11.81 9.68 13.76
CA ARG A 340 12.81 8.62 13.75
C ARG A 340 12.99 8.03 12.35
N ALA A 341 11.92 7.76 11.61
CA ALA A 341 11.98 7.28 10.23
C ALA A 341 12.76 8.26 9.34
N CYS A 342 12.43 9.55 9.41
CA CYS A 342 13.11 10.62 8.68
C CYS A 342 14.59 10.74 9.06
N SER A 343 14.97 10.45 10.30
CA SER A 343 16.38 10.47 10.74
C SER A 343 17.22 9.34 10.14
N ILE A 344 16.59 8.23 9.73
CA ILE A 344 17.27 7.06 9.15
C ILE A 344 17.37 7.19 7.63
N ILE A 345 16.28 7.59 6.98
CA ILE A 345 16.22 7.92 5.55
C ILE A 345 15.53 9.28 5.44
N PRO A 346 16.25 10.33 5.01
CA PRO A 346 15.70 11.69 4.98
C PRO A 346 14.41 11.80 4.17
N GLY A 347 13.44 12.52 4.72
CA GLY A 347 12.13 12.73 4.10
C GLY A 347 11.16 11.55 4.16
N THR A 348 11.51 10.49 4.87
CA THR A 348 10.64 9.33 5.08
C THR A 348 9.67 9.58 6.23
N ASN A 349 8.41 9.19 6.04
CA ASN A 349 7.42 9.15 7.10
C ASN A 349 7.23 7.72 7.64
N ASP A 350 6.51 7.58 8.74
CA ASP A 350 6.25 6.31 9.44
C ASP A 350 5.43 5.32 8.61
N VAL A 351 4.41 5.77 7.88
CA VAL A 351 3.58 4.93 7.01
C VAL A 351 4.42 4.35 5.87
N SER A 352 5.16 5.21 5.14
CA SER A 352 6.02 4.72 4.05
C SER A 352 7.17 3.83 4.56
N TRP A 353 7.61 4.03 5.81
CA TRP A 353 8.58 3.13 6.46
C TRP A 353 8.02 1.72 6.58
N ILE A 354 6.83 1.55 7.17
CA ILE A 354 6.21 0.22 7.37
C ILE A 354 6.01 -0.49 6.02
N THR A 355 5.56 0.25 5.00
CA THR A 355 5.23 -0.32 3.69
C THR A 355 6.46 -0.73 2.88
N SER A 356 7.64 -0.10 3.07
CA SER A 356 8.76 -0.21 2.12
C SER A 356 10.05 -0.78 2.68
N ILE A 357 10.12 -1.14 3.96
CA ILE A 357 11.26 -1.78 4.61
C ILE A 357 11.03 -3.28 4.77
#